data_a0fd2658d311441d580087b10e414712
#
_entry.id   a0fd2658d311441d580087b10e414712
#
_cell.length_a   1.000
_cell.length_b   1.000
_cell.length_c   1.000
_cell.angle_alpha   90.00
_cell.angle_beta   90.00
_cell.angle_gamma   90.00
#
_symmetry.space_group_name_H-M   'P 1'
#
loop_
_entity.id
_entity.type
_entity.pdbx_description
1 polymer ?
#
loop_
_entity_poly.entity_id
_entity_poly.type
_entity_poly.pdbx_seq_one_letter_code
_entity_poly.pdbx_strand_id
1 'polypeptide(L)'
;MSLNIMEAFEAPPQPIDYVLPNLAIGTVGAIVSPGGVGKSMLALQLAVQITCGVDLLNLGDYPTGLVAYLPVEDSATIVHHRLYALGKYLTACQQKIVADRLFVKPLVGKCPNIFLPDWSNLIDEISKGRRLIILDTLRRFHHEDENNSGAMSRVIGKLEGIAADSGCSIIFLHHSNKGAATMGVGDIQQASRGSSVLVDNIRWQSYLAGMSTLEAKTYGISEDIRNQFVRFGINKANYGERAPDRWLQRHEGGVLRITAFSLKNNKKLIKERTSAWSGADNDNW
;
A
#
# COMPACT_ATOMS: atom_id res chain seq x y z
N MET A 1 22.39 -13.54 15.85
CA MET A 1 22.40 -15.02 16.06
C MET A 1 22.73 -15.71 14.75
N SER A 2 23.65 -16.68 14.74
CA SER A 2 23.85 -17.55 13.57
C SER A 2 22.79 -18.63 13.55
N LEU A 3 22.30 -18.98 12.35
CA LEU A 3 21.34 -20.07 12.16
C LEU A 3 22.08 -21.42 12.35
N ASN A 4 21.49 -22.35 13.08
CA ASN A 4 21.95 -23.74 13.14
C ASN A 4 21.38 -24.48 11.89
N ILE A 5 22.26 -24.80 10.95
CA ILE A 5 21.84 -25.38 9.66
C ILE A 5 21.29 -26.80 9.82
N MET A 6 21.86 -27.62 10.72
CA MET A 6 21.34 -28.98 10.95
C MET A 6 19.95 -28.97 11.58
N GLU A 7 19.74 -28.13 12.58
CA GLU A 7 18.41 -27.94 13.17
C GLU A 7 17.38 -27.44 12.14
N ALA A 8 17.79 -26.56 11.21
CA ALA A 8 16.92 -26.09 10.15
C ALA A 8 16.54 -27.16 9.12
N PHE A 9 17.32 -28.24 8.99
CA PHE A 9 16.97 -29.40 8.17
C PHE A 9 16.07 -30.41 8.89
N GLU A 10 16.18 -30.50 10.20
CA GLU A 10 15.52 -31.52 11.02
C GLU A 10 14.15 -31.05 11.56
N ALA A 11 13.99 -29.76 11.79
CA ALA A 11 12.77 -29.20 12.37
C ALA A 11 11.95 -28.39 11.34
N PRO A 12 10.61 -28.56 11.29
CA PRO A 12 9.77 -27.72 10.43
C PRO A 12 9.86 -26.26 10.87
N PRO A 13 9.97 -25.32 9.90
CA PRO A 13 10.03 -23.91 10.23
C PRO A 13 8.75 -23.41 10.88
N GLN A 14 8.86 -22.42 11.76
CA GLN A 14 7.68 -21.74 12.29
C GLN A 14 6.96 -21.00 11.16
N PRO A 15 5.61 -20.93 11.15
CA PRO A 15 4.87 -20.15 10.19
C PRO A 15 5.33 -18.68 10.21
N ILE A 16 5.44 -18.06 9.03
CA ILE A 16 5.76 -16.64 8.93
C ILE A 16 4.59 -15.83 9.48
N ASP A 17 4.87 -14.95 10.45
CA ASP A 17 3.89 -13.99 10.93
C ASP A 17 3.76 -12.84 9.92
N TYR A 18 2.58 -12.69 9.32
CA TYR A 18 2.27 -11.63 8.39
C TYR A 18 1.43 -10.53 9.04
N VAL A 19 1.78 -9.28 8.76
CA VAL A 19 1.03 -8.08 9.18
C VAL A 19 -0.10 -7.78 8.19
N LEU A 20 0.17 -7.99 6.90
CA LEU A 20 -0.73 -7.88 5.75
C LEU A 20 -0.39 -8.99 4.76
N PRO A 21 -1.16 -9.22 3.69
CA PRO A 21 -0.83 -10.23 2.69
C PRO A 21 0.64 -10.13 2.26
N ASN A 22 1.44 -11.14 2.60
CA ASN A 22 2.87 -11.25 2.28
C ASN A 22 3.80 -10.14 2.84
N LEU A 23 3.33 -9.30 3.74
CA LEU A 23 4.17 -8.40 4.53
C LEU A 23 4.55 -9.10 5.84
N ALA A 24 5.74 -9.69 5.87
CA ALA A 24 6.25 -10.33 7.08
C ALA A 24 6.53 -9.30 8.18
N ILE A 25 6.29 -9.70 9.44
CA ILE A 25 6.63 -8.87 10.62
C ILE A 25 8.12 -8.49 10.60
N GLY A 26 8.45 -7.30 11.07
CA GLY A 26 9.84 -6.81 11.12
C GLY A 26 10.43 -6.45 9.76
N THR A 27 9.60 -6.24 8.72
CA THR A 27 10.06 -5.85 7.39
C THR A 27 9.54 -4.49 6.95
N VAL A 28 10.19 -3.90 5.92
CA VAL A 28 9.83 -2.61 5.35
C VAL A 28 9.05 -2.81 4.07
N GLY A 29 7.95 -2.08 3.94
CA GLY A 29 7.10 -2.06 2.75
C GLY A 29 6.72 -0.65 2.31
N ALA A 30 6.16 -0.54 1.11
CA ALA A 30 5.68 0.72 0.56
C ALA A 30 4.26 0.64 0.01
N ILE A 31 3.52 1.76 0.12
CA ILE A 31 2.30 2.02 -0.64
C ILE A 31 2.61 3.11 -1.65
N VAL A 32 2.60 2.76 -2.94
CA VAL A 32 2.97 3.67 -4.02
C VAL A 32 1.75 4.05 -4.83
N SER A 33 1.55 5.34 -5.09
CA SER A 33 0.47 5.81 -5.96
C SER A 33 0.67 7.26 -6.39
N PRO A 34 0.03 7.71 -7.47
CA PRO A 34 -0.07 9.13 -7.78
C PRO A 34 -0.73 9.94 -6.66
N GLY A 35 -0.54 11.26 -6.68
CA GLY A 35 -1.22 12.16 -5.75
C GLY A 35 -2.75 12.11 -5.89
N GLY A 36 -3.48 12.28 -4.80
CA GLY A 36 -4.95 12.37 -4.80
C GLY A 36 -5.72 11.06 -4.97
N VAL A 37 -5.06 9.92 -5.14
CA VAL A 37 -5.73 8.61 -5.36
C VAL A 37 -6.28 7.99 -4.09
N GLY A 38 -5.92 8.47 -2.89
CA GLY A 38 -6.47 7.98 -1.62
C GLY A 38 -5.51 7.17 -0.76
N LYS A 39 -4.17 7.29 -0.97
CA LYS A 39 -3.14 6.57 -0.18
C LYS A 39 -3.31 6.70 1.33
N SER A 40 -3.47 7.93 1.83
CA SER A 40 -3.57 8.19 3.27
C SER A 40 -4.83 7.58 3.89
N MET A 41 -5.96 7.55 3.16
CA MET A 41 -7.16 6.83 3.61
C MET A 41 -6.92 5.32 3.61
N LEU A 42 -6.32 4.75 2.56
CA LEU A 42 -5.94 3.35 2.50
C LEU A 42 -5.04 2.99 3.70
N ALA A 43 -4.01 3.77 3.94
CA ALA A 43 -3.07 3.55 5.06
C ALA A 43 -3.79 3.55 6.42
N LEU A 44 -4.71 4.49 6.64
CA LEU A 44 -5.50 4.55 7.86
C LEU A 44 -6.46 3.34 7.99
N GLN A 45 -7.06 2.87 6.90
CA GLN A 45 -7.89 1.65 6.88
C GLN A 45 -7.07 0.40 7.20
N LEU A 46 -5.86 0.27 6.65
CA LEU A 46 -4.93 -0.82 7.00
C LEU A 46 -4.53 -0.76 8.48
N ALA A 47 -4.26 0.45 9.01
CA ALA A 47 -3.99 0.63 10.42
C ALA A 47 -5.16 0.16 11.30
N VAL A 48 -6.40 0.51 10.94
CA VAL A 48 -7.61 0.07 11.64
C VAL A 48 -7.79 -1.45 11.52
N GLN A 49 -7.59 -2.05 10.35
CA GLN A 49 -7.68 -3.50 10.17
C GLN A 49 -6.70 -4.24 11.10
N ILE A 50 -5.44 -3.79 11.15
CA ILE A 50 -4.43 -4.42 12.01
C ILE A 50 -4.73 -4.23 13.50
N THR A 51 -5.40 -3.14 13.89
CA THR A 51 -5.75 -2.93 15.31
C THR A 51 -6.94 -3.76 15.78
N CYS A 52 -7.99 -3.90 14.97
CA CYS A 52 -9.27 -4.49 15.41
C CYS A 52 -9.80 -5.65 14.53
N GLY A 53 -9.09 -6.02 13.45
CA GLY A 53 -9.45 -7.13 12.57
C GLY A 53 -10.58 -6.82 11.56
N VAL A 54 -11.07 -5.57 11.49
CA VAL A 54 -12.09 -5.21 10.49
C VAL A 54 -11.48 -5.15 9.09
N ASP A 55 -11.94 -6.03 8.21
CA ASP A 55 -11.45 -6.12 6.82
C ASP A 55 -12.44 -5.48 5.84
N LEU A 56 -12.29 -4.17 5.59
CA LEU A 56 -13.07 -3.42 4.60
C LEU A 56 -12.55 -3.61 3.17
N LEU A 57 -11.36 -4.19 3.01
CA LEU A 57 -10.62 -4.30 1.76
C LEU A 57 -10.54 -5.73 1.23
N ASN A 58 -11.10 -6.69 1.97
CA ASN A 58 -11.07 -8.12 1.68
C ASN A 58 -9.62 -8.65 1.52
N LEU A 59 -8.75 -8.30 2.47
CA LEU A 59 -7.34 -8.72 2.48
C LEU A 59 -7.13 -10.07 3.17
N GLY A 60 -8.06 -10.47 4.01
CA GLY A 60 -8.00 -11.67 4.86
C GLY A 60 -7.68 -11.35 6.32
N ASP A 61 -7.68 -12.39 7.14
CA ASP A 61 -7.47 -12.30 8.58
C ASP A 61 -5.97 -12.40 8.92
N TYR A 62 -5.49 -11.42 9.68
CA TYR A 62 -4.11 -11.35 10.17
C TYR A 62 -4.10 -11.07 11.67
N PRO A 63 -3.04 -11.48 12.40
CA PRO A 63 -2.91 -11.17 13.81
C PRO A 63 -2.99 -9.67 14.07
N THR A 64 -3.85 -9.28 15.02
CA THR A 64 -4.04 -7.87 15.40
C THR A 64 -2.98 -7.40 16.41
N GLY A 65 -2.80 -6.08 16.56
CA GLY A 65 -1.89 -5.51 17.53
C GLY A 65 -1.85 -3.98 17.52
N LEU A 66 -0.85 -3.43 18.18
CA LEU A 66 -0.64 -1.99 18.25
C LEU A 66 -0.11 -1.45 16.93
N VAL A 67 -0.62 -0.29 16.51
CA VAL A 67 -0.19 0.40 15.27
C VAL A 67 0.09 1.86 15.57
N ALA A 68 1.09 2.42 14.87
CA ALA A 68 1.31 3.87 14.86
C ALA A 68 1.12 4.41 13.42
N TYR A 69 0.41 5.54 13.30
CA TYR A 69 0.25 6.27 12.06
C TYR A 69 0.78 7.70 12.23
N LEU A 70 1.77 8.05 11.44
CA LEU A 70 2.52 9.31 11.51
C LEU A 70 2.30 10.13 10.24
N PRO A 71 1.17 10.84 10.09
CA PRO A 71 0.93 11.72 8.95
C PRO A 71 1.70 13.03 9.10
N VAL A 72 2.45 13.44 8.06
CA VAL A 72 3.20 14.71 8.02
C VAL A 72 2.50 15.75 7.15
N GLU A 73 1.64 15.33 6.22
CA GLU A 73 0.93 16.23 5.31
C GLU A 73 -0.47 16.60 5.79
N ASP A 74 -1.11 15.72 6.57
CA ASP A 74 -2.46 15.93 7.08
C ASP A 74 -2.46 16.46 8.52
N SER A 75 -3.21 17.54 8.76
CA SER A 75 -3.43 18.07 10.10
C SER A 75 -4.31 17.14 10.96
N ALA A 76 -4.29 17.35 12.28
CA ALA A 76 -5.15 16.61 13.22
C ALA A 76 -6.65 16.72 12.81
N THR A 77 -7.08 17.86 12.30
CA THR A 77 -8.45 18.07 11.81
C THR A 77 -8.78 17.14 10.63
N ILE A 78 -7.89 17.04 9.64
CA ILE A 78 -8.11 16.17 8.47
C ILE A 78 -8.12 14.70 8.88
N VAL A 79 -7.20 14.29 9.75
CA VAL A 79 -7.17 12.92 10.30
C VAL A 79 -8.45 12.62 11.08
N HIS A 80 -8.96 13.57 11.88
CA HIS A 80 -10.23 13.43 12.58
C HIS A 80 -11.39 13.19 11.61
N HIS A 81 -11.52 13.98 10.53
CA HIS A 81 -12.56 13.76 9.53
C HIS A 81 -12.50 12.36 8.91
N ARG A 82 -11.30 11.85 8.61
CA ARG A 82 -11.12 10.49 8.08
C ARG A 82 -11.48 9.42 9.09
N LEU A 83 -11.05 9.56 10.34
CA LEU A 83 -11.42 8.63 11.43
C LEU A 83 -12.91 8.63 11.70
N TYR A 84 -13.57 9.81 11.67
CA TYR A 84 -15.02 9.91 11.81
C TYR A 84 -15.76 9.16 10.70
N ALA A 85 -15.34 9.36 9.44
CA ALA A 85 -15.92 8.66 8.30
C ALA A 85 -15.71 7.14 8.40
N LEU A 86 -14.51 6.70 8.78
CA LEU A 86 -14.16 5.30 8.93
C LEU A 86 -14.90 4.66 10.12
N GLY A 87 -15.12 5.41 11.20
CA GLY A 87 -15.85 4.98 12.39
C GLY A 87 -17.30 4.56 12.10
N LYS A 88 -17.93 5.08 11.03
CA LYS A 88 -19.27 4.64 10.58
C LYS A 88 -19.33 3.17 10.14
N TYR A 89 -18.19 2.56 9.85
CA TYR A 89 -18.04 1.15 9.44
C TYR A 89 -17.59 0.24 10.58
N LEU A 90 -17.44 0.76 11.78
CA LEU A 90 -16.98 0.03 12.97
C LEU A 90 -18.10 -0.09 13.99
N THR A 91 -18.21 -1.24 14.64
CA THR A 91 -19.04 -1.39 15.83
C THR A 91 -18.46 -0.61 17.01
N ALA A 92 -19.27 -0.30 18.03
CA ALA A 92 -18.79 0.39 19.22
C ALA A 92 -17.63 -0.36 19.93
N CYS A 93 -17.63 -1.69 19.90
CA CYS A 93 -16.54 -2.49 20.44
C CYS A 93 -15.24 -2.30 19.62
N GLN A 94 -15.33 -2.35 18.29
CA GLN A 94 -14.20 -2.13 17.40
C GLN A 94 -13.64 -0.70 17.52
N GLN A 95 -14.50 0.31 17.66
CA GLN A 95 -14.06 1.69 17.89
C GLN A 95 -13.23 1.81 19.19
N LYS A 96 -13.64 1.13 20.28
CA LYS A 96 -12.85 1.10 21.52
C LYS A 96 -11.50 0.42 21.32
N ILE A 97 -11.46 -0.74 20.64
CA ILE A 97 -10.21 -1.45 20.33
C ILE A 97 -9.27 -0.56 19.49
N VAL A 98 -9.80 0.15 18.49
CA VAL A 98 -9.01 1.09 17.68
C VAL A 98 -8.48 2.24 18.55
N ALA A 99 -9.31 2.82 19.41
CA ALA A 99 -8.89 3.90 20.30
C ALA A 99 -7.77 3.49 21.26
N ASP A 100 -7.78 2.23 21.71
CA ASP A 100 -6.75 1.70 22.62
C ASP A 100 -5.46 1.29 21.90
N ARG A 101 -5.53 0.91 20.61
CA ARG A 101 -4.40 0.29 19.90
C ARG A 101 -3.81 1.13 18.76
N LEU A 102 -4.52 2.14 18.27
CA LEU A 102 -4.05 3.01 17.20
C LEU A 102 -3.47 4.31 17.78
N PHE A 103 -2.15 4.44 17.72
CA PHE A 103 -1.48 5.70 18.04
C PHE A 103 -1.39 6.56 16.78
N VAL A 104 -1.99 7.76 16.78
CA VAL A 104 -1.92 8.71 15.67
C VAL A 104 -1.20 9.97 16.13
N LYS A 105 -0.11 10.34 15.46
CA LYS A 105 0.66 11.57 15.76
C LYS A 105 0.83 12.40 14.48
N PRO A 106 -0.04 13.38 14.21
CA PRO A 106 0.15 14.34 13.12
C PRO A 106 1.42 15.17 13.33
N LEU A 107 2.25 15.25 12.28
CA LEU A 107 3.57 15.90 12.33
C LEU A 107 3.66 17.09 11.36
N VAL A 108 2.53 17.68 10.97
CA VAL A 108 2.50 18.86 10.08
C VAL A 108 3.37 19.99 10.66
N GLY A 109 4.28 20.54 9.84
CA GLY A 109 5.19 21.61 10.22
C GLY A 109 6.37 21.19 11.10
N LYS A 110 6.54 19.88 11.40
CA LYS A 110 7.62 19.40 12.28
C LYS A 110 8.90 18.99 11.54
N CYS A 111 8.86 18.84 10.22
CA CYS A 111 10.01 18.47 9.37
C CYS A 111 10.85 17.30 9.94
N PRO A 112 10.26 16.11 10.17
CA PRO A 112 11.00 14.98 10.73
C PRO A 112 12.15 14.56 9.83
N ASN A 113 13.28 14.11 10.44
CA ASN A 113 14.39 13.52 9.71
C ASN A 113 14.93 12.31 10.48
N ILE A 114 14.74 11.11 9.93
CA ILE A 114 15.10 9.83 10.54
C ILE A 114 16.62 9.68 10.82
N PHE A 115 17.47 10.52 10.23
CA PHE A 115 18.91 10.53 10.48
C PHE A 115 19.30 11.40 11.68
N LEU A 116 18.40 12.26 12.17
CA LEU A 116 18.65 13.05 13.36
C LEU A 116 18.30 12.26 14.62
N PRO A 117 19.14 12.31 15.67
CA PRO A 117 18.95 11.52 16.89
C PRO A 117 17.56 11.65 17.51
N ASP A 118 17.01 12.85 17.62
CA ASP A 118 15.70 13.08 18.23
C ASP A 118 14.58 12.34 17.49
N TRP A 119 14.61 12.37 16.17
CA TRP A 119 13.61 11.70 15.34
C TRP A 119 13.83 10.19 15.27
N SER A 120 15.10 9.75 15.16
CA SER A 120 15.42 8.33 15.20
C SER A 120 14.96 7.70 16.51
N ASN A 121 15.33 8.30 17.64
CA ASN A 121 14.96 7.82 18.98
C ASN A 121 13.43 7.80 19.17
N LEU A 122 12.73 8.83 18.68
CA LEU A 122 11.27 8.88 18.74
C LEU A 122 10.63 7.72 17.94
N ILE A 123 11.11 7.44 16.72
CA ILE A 123 10.57 6.34 15.91
C ILE A 123 10.94 5.00 16.53
N ASP A 124 12.17 4.82 17.01
CA ASP A 124 12.61 3.63 17.74
C ASP A 124 11.74 3.36 18.98
N GLU A 125 11.41 4.40 19.75
CA GLU A 125 10.53 4.28 20.92
C GLU A 125 9.09 3.92 20.51
N ILE A 126 8.55 4.60 19.50
CA ILE A 126 7.21 4.31 18.98
C ILE A 126 7.15 2.88 18.42
N SER A 127 8.23 2.35 17.85
CA SER A 127 8.20 1.00 17.22
C SER A 127 8.06 -0.14 18.23
N LYS A 128 8.52 0.05 19.47
CA LYS A 128 8.54 -1.00 20.50
C LYS A 128 7.16 -1.56 20.79
N GLY A 129 7.02 -2.88 20.67
CA GLY A 129 5.78 -3.61 20.92
C GLY A 129 4.65 -3.37 19.92
N ARG A 130 4.92 -2.68 18.82
CA ARG A 130 3.95 -2.49 17.73
C ARG A 130 4.14 -3.47 16.59
N ARG A 131 3.07 -3.81 15.93
CA ARG A 131 3.11 -4.63 14.72
C ARG A 131 3.42 -3.79 13.48
N LEU A 132 2.98 -2.54 13.46
CA LEU A 132 3.14 -1.67 12.30
C LEU A 132 3.33 -0.20 12.69
N ILE A 133 4.26 0.46 11.99
CA ILE A 133 4.32 1.92 11.87
C ILE A 133 4.05 2.31 10.42
N ILE A 134 3.25 3.35 10.22
CA ILE A 134 2.99 3.93 8.89
C ILE A 134 3.52 5.36 8.85
N LEU A 135 4.42 5.64 7.88
CA LEU A 135 5.01 6.95 7.61
C LEU A 135 4.32 7.57 6.39
N ASP A 136 3.57 8.65 6.56
CA ASP A 136 2.80 9.29 5.49
C ASP A 136 3.21 10.76 5.31
N THR A 137 4.09 11.11 4.36
CA THR A 137 4.78 10.30 3.35
C THR A 137 6.28 10.20 3.61
N LEU A 138 6.98 9.21 3.04
CA LEU A 138 8.43 9.01 3.24
C LEU A 138 9.24 10.28 2.96
N ARG A 139 8.92 11.00 1.89
CA ARG A 139 9.60 12.24 1.47
C ARG A 139 9.72 13.28 2.59
N ARG A 140 8.83 13.24 3.56
CA ARG A 140 8.80 14.16 4.70
C ARG A 140 9.64 13.70 5.89
N PHE A 141 10.18 12.47 5.85
CA PHE A 141 10.96 11.87 6.92
C PHE A 141 12.48 11.87 6.68
N HIS A 142 12.95 12.47 5.57
CA HIS A 142 14.36 12.64 5.26
C HIS A 142 14.58 13.89 4.39
N HIS A 143 15.84 14.33 4.33
CA HIS A 143 16.26 15.46 3.47
C HIS A 143 17.13 15.01 2.29
N GLU A 144 17.26 13.69 2.11
CA GLU A 144 18.07 13.11 1.03
C GLU A 144 17.44 13.35 -0.35
N ASP A 145 18.28 13.37 -1.40
CA ASP A 145 17.81 13.47 -2.79
C ASP A 145 17.21 12.14 -3.25
N GLU A 146 15.92 12.15 -3.57
CA GLU A 146 15.18 10.96 -4.03
C GLU A 146 15.67 10.43 -5.39
N ASN A 147 16.39 11.23 -6.20
CA ASN A 147 16.98 10.79 -7.44
C ASN A 147 18.33 10.10 -7.24
N ASN A 148 18.92 10.20 -6.05
CA ASN A 148 20.19 9.56 -5.71
C ASN A 148 19.93 8.16 -5.11
N SER A 149 20.32 7.14 -5.86
CA SER A 149 20.14 5.75 -5.47
C SER A 149 20.83 5.37 -4.16
N GLY A 150 22.06 5.85 -3.94
CA GLY A 150 22.79 5.60 -2.70
C GLY A 150 22.16 6.28 -1.50
N ALA A 151 21.61 7.48 -1.68
CA ALA A 151 20.87 8.19 -0.64
C ALA A 151 19.59 7.43 -0.25
N MET A 152 18.82 6.98 -1.23
CA MET A 152 17.61 6.20 -0.96
C MET A 152 17.89 4.84 -0.35
N SER A 153 18.98 4.17 -0.73
CA SER A 153 19.42 2.93 -0.06
C SER A 153 19.73 3.16 1.42
N ARG A 154 20.34 4.30 1.79
CA ARG A 154 20.57 4.65 3.20
C ARG A 154 19.26 4.88 3.96
N VAL A 155 18.28 5.56 3.33
CA VAL A 155 16.95 5.77 3.93
C VAL A 155 16.27 4.43 4.23
N ILE A 156 16.22 3.53 3.25
CA ILE A 156 15.63 2.20 3.44
C ILE A 156 16.41 1.39 4.48
N GLY A 157 17.74 1.37 4.41
CA GLY A 157 18.59 0.67 5.38
C GLY A 157 18.36 1.16 6.82
N LYS A 158 18.12 2.47 7.03
CA LYS A 158 17.76 3.02 8.36
C LYS A 158 16.40 2.47 8.82
N LEU A 159 15.39 2.41 7.95
CA LEU A 159 14.08 1.85 8.29
C LEU A 159 14.16 0.35 8.55
N GLU A 160 14.95 -0.39 7.76
CA GLU A 160 15.18 -1.83 7.96
C GLU A 160 15.87 -2.10 9.31
N GLY A 161 16.83 -1.27 9.70
CA GLY A 161 17.45 -1.35 11.04
C GLY A 161 16.41 -1.21 12.15
N ILE A 162 15.58 -0.17 12.10
CA ILE A 162 14.50 0.05 13.08
C ILE A 162 13.54 -1.14 13.10
N ALA A 163 13.14 -1.64 11.94
CA ALA A 163 12.22 -2.77 11.84
C ALA A 163 12.81 -4.06 12.42
N ALA A 164 14.09 -4.34 12.13
CA ALA A 164 14.79 -5.53 12.64
C ALA A 164 14.99 -5.49 14.16
N ASP A 165 15.39 -4.32 14.70
CA ASP A 165 15.67 -4.15 16.13
C ASP A 165 14.40 -4.20 16.98
N SER A 166 13.29 -3.65 16.48
CA SER A 166 12.02 -3.58 17.22
C SER A 166 11.09 -4.76 16.98
N GLY A 167 11.29 -5.52 15.88
CA GLY A 167 10.34 -6.51 15.39
C GLY A 167 9.06 -5.90 14.80
N CYS A 168 8.99 -4.58 14.64
CA CYS A 168 7.86 -3.84 14.09
C CYS A 168 8.00 -3.69 12.57
N SER A 169 6.95 -3.94 11.80
CA SER A 169 6.98 -3.61 10.36
C SER A 169 6.83 -2.12 10.14
N ILE A 170 7.43 -1.62 9.06
CA ILE A 170 7.30 -0.21 8.66
C ILE A 170 6.73 -0.15 7.24
N ILE A 171 5.62 0.53 7.08
CA ILE A 171 5.09 0.92 5.75
C ILE A 171 5.28 2.41 5.57
N PHE A 172 5.84 2.80 4.44
CA PHE A 172 5.86 4.20 4.05
C PHE A 172 5.01 4.45 2.80
N LEU A 173 4.43 5.64 2.72
CA LEU A 173 3.72 6.10 1.54
C LEU A 173 4.68 6.86 0.63
N HIS A 174 4.62 6.56 -0.68
CA HIS A 174 5.45 7.21 -1.68
C HIS A 174 4.63 7.66 -2.88
N HIS A 175 4.94 8.83 -3.43
CA HIS A 175 4.31 9.34 -4.65
C HIS A 175 5.00 8.78 -5.88
N SER A 176 4.25 8.13 -6.78
CA SER A 176 4.74 7.82 -8.11
C SER A 176 4.66 9.04 -9.03
N ASN A 177 5.53 9.09 -10.05
CA ASN A 177 5.50 10.16 -11.04
C ASN A 177 4.17 10.18 -11.81
N LYS A 178 3.69 11.39 -12.17
CA LYS A 178 2.39 11.60 -12.84
C LYS A 178 2.23 10.89 -14.20
N GLY A 179 3.32 10.59 -14.91
CA GLY A 179 3.30 9.84 -16.17
C GLY A 179 2.75 8.41 -16.04
N ALA A 180 2.81 7.84 -14.86
CA ALA A 180 2.28 6.52 -14.54
C ALA A 180 0.75 6.43 -14.46
N ALA A 181 0.08 7.54 -14.21
CA ALA A 181 -1.37 7.58 -14.01
C ALA A 181 -2.17 7.44 -15.32
N THR A 182 -1.53 7.68 -16.48
CA THR A 182 -2.18 7.69 -17.80
C THR A 182 -1.95 6.42 -18.61
N MET A 183 -1.07 5.54 -18.15
CA MET A 183 -0.68 4.32 -18.83
C MET A 183 -1.32 3.10 -18.19
N GLY A 184 -1.68 2.09 -18.96
CA GLY A 184 -2.41 0.89 -18.49
C GLY A 184 -1.63 0.02 -17.50
N VAL A 185 -2.23 -1.09 -17.06
CA VAL A 185 -1.75 -1.99 -15.98
C VAL A 185 -0.28 -2.41 -16.08
N GLY A 186 0.27 -2.54 -17.30
CA GLY A 186 1.70 -2.86 -17.54
C GLY A 186 2.65 -1.78 -17.09
N ASP A 187 2.20 -0.53 -17.13
CA ASP A 187 3.04 0.65 -16.87
C ASP A 187 3.01 1.09 -15.41
N ILE A 188 2.02 0.67 -14.60
CA ILE A 188 2.00 0.94 -13.16
C ILE A 188 3.16 0.22 -12.46
N GLN A 189 3.53 -0.97 -12.92
CA GLN A 189 4.77 -1.63 -12.49
C GLN A 189 6.02 -0.84 -12.91
N GLN A 190 5.98 -0.20 -14.08
CA GLN A 190 7.09 0.62 -14.59
C GLN A 190 7.10 2.03 -14.00
N ALA A 191 5.95 2.56 -13.68
CA ALA A 191 5.78 3.89 -13.11
C ALA A 191 6.18 4.00 -11.64
N SER A 192 6.14 2.90 -10.90
CA SER A 192 6.83 2.79 -9.61
C SER A 192 8.36 2.80 -9.76
N ARG A 193 8.88 2.60 -11.00
CA ARG A 193 10.30 2.67 -11.34
C ARG A 193 10.87 4.11 -11.37
N GLY A 194 10.08 5.14 -11.11
CA GLY A 194 10.60 6.51 -10.95
C GLY A 194 11.56 6.66 -9.76
N SER A 195 11.57 5.67 -8.85
CA SER A 195 12.66 5.42 -7.89
C SER A 195 12.87 3.90 -7.81
N SER A 196 13.46 3.32 -8.86
CA SER A 196 13.75 1.88 -8.94
C SER A 196 14.43 1.37 -7.67
N VAL A 197 15.29 2.18 -7.08
CA VAL A 197 16.02 1.86 -5.86
C VAL A 197 15.13 1.68 -4.64
N LEU A 198 14.07 2.50 -4.47
CA LEU A 198 13.11 2.30 -3.37
C LEU A 198 12.40 0.95 -3.51
N VAL A 199 11.99 0.62 -4.75
CA VAL A 199 11.30 -0.64 -5.04
C VAL A 199 12.23 -1.84 -4.91
N ASP A 200 13.50 -1.71 -5.33
CA ASP A 200 14.44 -2.82 -5.35
C ASP A 200 14.86 -3.24 -3.92
N ASN A 201 14.97 -2.31 -3.01
CA ASN A 201 15.44 -2.54 -1.64
C ASN A 201 14.35 -3.04 -0.68
N ILE A 202 13.08 -2.71 -0.88
CA ILE A 202 12.00 -3.19 0.00
C ILE A 202 11.54 -4.61 -0.35
N ARG A 203 10.91 -5.31 0.59
CA ARG A 203 10.44 -6.69 0.43
C ARG A 203 8.96 -6.79 0.06
N TRP A 204 8.21 -5.73 0.25
CA TRP A 204 6.79 -5.67 -0.02
C TRP A 204 6.41 -4.32 -0.62
N GLN A 205 5.60 -4.33 -1.68
CA GLN A 205 5.03 -3.12 -2.25
C GLN A 205 3.60 -3.36 -2.69
N SER A 206 2.72 -2.45 -2.26
CA SER A 206 1.39 -2.29 -2.82
C SER A 206 1.28 -1.01 -3.64
N TYR A 207 0.26 -0.97 -4.48
CA TYR A 207 -0.05 0.22 -5.25
C TYR A 207 -1.53 0.54 -5.21
N LEU A 208 -1.85 1.81 -5.44
CA LEU A 208 -3.21 2.30 -5.62
C LEU A 208 -3.25 3.12 -6.91
N ALA A 209 -4.17 2.80 -7.82
CA ALA A 209 -4.33 3.47 -9.11
C ALA A 209 -5.80 3.82 -9.38
N GLY A 210 -6.07 5.02 -9.88
CA GLY A 210 -7.40 5.38 -10.35
C GLY A 210 -7.81 4.56 -11.58
N MET A 211 -9.11 4.31 -11.75
CA MET A 211 -9.64 3.64 -12.94
C MET A 211 -9.34 4.47 -14.19
N SER A 212 -8.73 3.87 -15.19
CA SER A 212 -8.49 4.50 -16.50
C SER A 212 -9.77 4.59 -17.33
N THR A 213 -9.80 5.47 -18.34
CA THR A 213 -10.92 5.58 -19.28
C THR A 213 -11.16 4.26 -20.04
N LEU A 214 -10.09 3.52 -20.35
CA LEU A 214 -10.21 2.22 -21.03
C LEU A 214 -10.87 1.18 -20.11
N GLU A 215 -10.48 1.12 -18.84
CA GLU A 215 -11.09 0.23 -17.85
C GLU A 215 -12.55 0.59 -17.60
N ALA A 216 -12.87 1.88 -17.47
CA ALA A 216 -14.25 2.35 -17.32
C ALA A 216 -15.13 1.87 -18.50
N LYS A 217 -14.65 2.00 -19.74
CA LYS A 217 -15.34 1.46 -20.92
C LYS A 217 -15.49 -0.05 -20.86
N THR A 218 -14.46 -0.78 -20.46
CA THR A 218 -14.47 -2.24 -20.36
C THR A 218 -15.50 -2.75 -19.35
N TYR A 219 -15.62 -2.07 -18.21
CA TYR A 219 -16.58 -2.43 -17.15
C TYR A 219 -17.94 -1.74 -17.30
N GLY A 220 -18.13 -0.87 -18.30
CA GLY A 220 -19.37 -0.13 -18.51
C GLY A 220 -19.65 0.93 -17.45
N ILE A 221 -18.61 1.49 -16.89
CA ILE A 221 -18.66 2.59 -15.91
C ILE A 221 -18.68 3.92 -16.67
N SER A 222 -19.61 4.81 -16.31
CA SER A 222 -19.67 6.15 -16.90
C SER A 222 -18.51 7.04 -16.42
N GLU A 223 -18.08 7.97 -17.26
CA GLU A 223 -16.90 8.79 -17.02
C GLU A 223 -17.05 9.71 -15.80
N ASP A 224 -18.26 10.16 -15.50
CA ASP A 224 -18.60 11.03 -14.35
C ASP A 224 -18.36 10.35 -12.98
N ILE A 225 -18.53 9.02 -12.90
CA ILE A 225 -18.29 8.26 -11.66
C ILE A 225 -16.97 7.49 -11.66
N ARG A 226 -16.22 7.48 -12.76
CA ARG A 226 -14.95 6.74 -12.91
C ARG A 226 -13.97 7.03 -11.75
N ASN A 227 -13.88 8.29 -11.33
CA ASN A 227 -12.98 8.72 -10.26
C ASN A 227 -13.35 8.17 -8.87
N GLN A 228 -14.53 7.53 -8.72
CA GLN A 228 -14.90 6.84 -7.48
C GLN A 228 -14.22 5.48 -7.34
N PHE A 229 -13.62 4.96 -8.42
CA PHE A 229 -13.04 3.62 -8.42
C PHE A 229 -11.52 3.68 -8.48
N VAL A 230 -10.92 2.86 -7.63
CA VAL A 230 -9.46 2.71 -7.57
C VAL A 230 -9.12 1.23 -7.54
N ARG A 231 -8.01 0.87 -8.16
CA ARG A 231 -7.45 -0.47 -8.12
C ARG A 231 -6.35 -0.53 -7.08
N PHE A 232 -6.44 -1.50 -6.22
CA PHE A 232 -5.42 -1.85 -5.23
C PHE A 232 -4.80 -3.20 -5.59
N GLY A 233 -3.48 -3.27 -5.56
CA GLY A 233 -2.73 -4.50 -5.81
C GLY A 233 -1.42 -4.55 -5.03
N ILE A 234 -0.89 -5.77 -4.90
CA ILE A 234 0.44 -6.02 -4.33
C ILE A 234 1.34 -6.43 -5.50
N ASN A 235 2.24 -5.55 -5.91
CA ASN A 235 3.10 -5.76 -7.08
C ASN A 235 4.50 -6.27 -6.71
N LYS A 236 4.90 -6.25 -5.42
CA LYS A 236 6.09 -6.91 -4.91
C LYS A 236 5.77 -7.65 -3.61
N ALA A 237 6.10 -8.94 -3.56
CA ALA A 237 5.98 -9.78 -2.38
C ALA A 237 7.06 -10.87 -2.44
N ASN A 238 8.02 -10.82 -1.51
CA ASN A 238 9.15 -11.76 -1.53
C ASN A 238 8.86 -13.06 -0.76
N TYR A 239 7.78 -13.09 0.05
CA TYR A 239 7.52 -14.19 0.98
C TYR A 239 6.24 -14.96 0.69
N GLY A 240 5.62 -14.77 -0.48
CA GLY A 240 4.41 -15.50 -0.86
C GLY A 240 3.91 -15.13 -2.26
N GLU A 241 2.89 -15.84 -2.71
CA GLU A 241 2.24 -15.57 -3.99
C GLU A 241 1.52 -14.22 -3.98
N ARG A 242 1.54 -13.54 -5.12
CA ARG A 242 0.84 -12.26 -5.27
C ARG A 242 -0.66 -12.50 -5.28
N ALA A 243 -1.37 -11.81 -4.40
CA ALA A 243 -2.83 -11.77 -4.46
C ALA A 243 -3.29 -11.01 -5.71
N PRO A 244 -4.43 -11.40 -6.32
CA PRO A 244 -5.01 -10.67 -7.44
C PRO A 244 -5.37 -9.24 -7.04
N ASP A 245 -5.30 -8.33 -8.02
CA ASP A 245 -5.74 -6.95 -7.84
C ASP A 245 -7.22 -6.88 -7.45
N ARG A 246 -7.56 -5.87 -6.67
CA ARG A 246 -8.92 -5.61 -6.21
C ARG A 246 -9.38 -4.24 -6.67
N TRP A 247 -10.64 -4.15 -7.06
CA TRP A 247 -11.30 -2.87 -7.26
C TRP A 247 -11.92 -2.40 -5.95
N LEU A 248 -11.67 -1.15 -5.63
CA LEU A 248 -12.24 -0.48 -4.47
C LEU A 248 -13.08 0.70 -4.95
N GLN A 249 -14.22 0.90 -4.31
CA GLN A 249 -15.06 2.08 -4.53
C GLN A 249 -14.86 3.07 -3.37
N ARG A 250 -14.78 4.33 -3.72
CA ARG A 250 -14.68 5.44 -2.77
C ARG A 250 -16.06 5.83 -2.28
N HIS A 251 -16.24 5.80 -0.98
CA HIS A 251 -17.45 6.20 -0.27
C HIS A 251 -17.28 7.57 0.41
N GLU A 252 -18.31 8.02 1.14
CA GLU A 252 -18.30 9.26 1.92
C GLU A 252 -17.03 9.35 2.80
N GLY A 253 -16.45 10.55 2.88
CA GLY A 253 -15.19 10.78 3.60
C GLY A 253 -13.95 10.11 3.00
N GLY A 254 -14.07 9.52 1.79
CA GLY A 254 -12.99 8.87 1.07
C GLY A 254 -12.72 7.42 1.47
N VAL A 255 -13.57 6.81 2.29
CA VAL A 255 -13.45 5.41 2.72
C VAL A 255 -13.50 4.49 1.50
N LEU A 256 -12.55 3.56 1.40
CA LEU A 256 -12.43 2.60 0.31
C LEU A 256 -13.05 1.27 0.72
N ARG A 257 -13.89 0.69 -0.14
CA ARG A 257 -14.49 -0.61 0.09
C ARG A 257 -14.38 -1.48 -1.15
N ILE A 258 -14.26 -2.77 -0.94
CA ILE A 258 -14.24 -3.75 -2.04
C ILE A 258 -15.47 -3.60 -2.93
N THR A 259 -15.26 -3.64 -4.23
CA THR A 259 -16.31 -3.71 -5.24
C THR A 259 -15.92 -4.71 -6.32
N ALA A 260 -16.89 -5.30 -6.97
CA ALA A 260 -16.66 -6.24 -8.07
C ALA A 260 -17.34 -5.74 -9.33
N PHE A 261 -16.67 -5.91 -10.46
CA PHE A 261 -17.23 -5.66 -11.79
C PHE A 261 -17.41 -6.97 -12.52
N SER A 262 -18.60 -7.20 -13.09
CA SER A 262 -18.79 -8.24 -14.10
C SER A 262 -18.37 -7.70 -15.46
N LEU A 263 -17.51 -8.43 -16.17
CA LEU A 263 -17.27 -8.16 -17.57
C LEU A 263 -18.61 -8.29 -18.32
N LYS A 264 -19.18 -7.19 -18.77
CA LYS A 264 -20.32 -7.26 -19.71
C LYS A 264 -19.82 -8.03 -20.91
N ASN A 265 -20.50 -9.14 -21.25
CA ASN A 265 -20.19 -10.05 -22.36
C ASN A 265 -19.76 -9.29 -23.62
N ASN A 266 -18.48 -9.14 -23.83
CA ASN A 266 -17.90 -8.52 -25.01
C ASN A 266 -17.79 -9.53 -26.17
N LYS A 267 -18.91 -10.22 -26.49
CA LYS A 267 -19.02 -10.98 -27.75
C LYS A 267 -18.82 -10.08 -29.00
N LYS A 268 -18.99 -8.77 -28.89
CA LYS A 268 -18.75 -7.81 -29.98
C LYS A 268 -17.27 -7.50 -30.23
N LEU A 269 -16.45 -7.36 -29.17
CA LEU A 269 -15.02 -7.02 -29.32
C LEU A 269 -14.16 -8.20 -29.78
N ILE A 270 -14.58 -9.43 -29.52
CA ILE A 270 -13.91 -10.63 -30.04
C ILE A 270 -14.18 -10.77 -31.53
N LYS A 271 -15.39 -10.46 -32.01
CA LYS A 271 -15.73 -10.49 -33.47
C LYS A 271 -14.95 -9.41 -34.26
N GLU A 272 -14.73 -8.23 -33.71
CA GLU A 272 -13.97 -7.18 -34.41
C GLU A 272 -12.47 -7.49 -34.50
N ARG A 273 -11.89 -8.20 -33.54
CA ARG A 273 -10.48 -8.65 -33.56
C ARG A 273 -10.27 -9.84 -34.52
N THR A 274 -11.22 -10.74 -34.62
CA THR A 274 -11.14 -11.87 -35.59
C THR A 274 -11.42 -11.44 -37.02
N SER A 275 -12.26 -10.43 -37.28
CA SER A 275 -12.47 -9.90 -38.61
C SER A 275 -11.34 -9.03 -39.16
N ALA A 276 -10.55 -8.42 -38.27
CA ALA A 276 -9.35 -7.66 -38.67
C ALA A 276 -8.14 -8.55 -39.02
N TRP A 277 -8.17 -9.83 -38.62
CA TRP A 277 -7.09 -10.80 -38.95
C TRP A 277 -7.43 -11.72 -40.12
N SER A 278 -8.68 -11.78 -40.52
CA SER A 278 -9.12 -12.59 -41.69
C SER A 278 -9.12 -11.82 -43.01
N GLY A 279 -8.64 -10.59 -43.03
CA GLY A 279 -8.57 -9.73 -44.22
C GLY A 279 -7.20 -9.56 -44.88
N ALA A 280 -6.18 -10.30 -44.42
CA ALA A 280 -4.84 -10.21 -44.97
C ALA A 280 -4.29 -11.57 -45.39
N ASP A 281 -5.02 -12.27 -46.29
CA ASP A 281 -4.46 -13.34 -47.12
C ASP A 281 -5.41 -13.59 -48.28
N ASN A 282 -5.28 -12.81 -49.33
CA ASN A 282 -5.50 -13.14 -50.73
C ASN A 282 -5.05 -11.93 -51.54
N ASP A 283 -3.84 -12.01 -52.06
CA ASP A 283 -3.59 -11.81 -53.50
C ASP A 283 -2.08 -11.90 -53.80
N ASN A 284 -1.83 -12.90 -54.65
CA ASN A 284 -0.89 -12.92 -55.79
C ASN A 284 0.60 -13.24 -55.55
N TRP A 285 0.90 -14.38 -56.16
CA TRP A 285 2.10 -14.92 -56.88
C TRP A 285 3.22 -15.48 -56.03
#